data_b8e762739a1e200a061bca4345da3924
#
_entry.id   b8e762739a1e200a061bca4345da3924
#
_cell.length_a   1.000
_cell.length_b   1.000
_cell.length_c   1.000
_cell.angle_alpha   90.00
_cell.angle_beta   90.00
_cell.angle_gamma   90.00
#
_symmetry.space_group_name_H-M   'P 1'
#
loop_
_entity.id
_entity.type
_entity.pdbx_description
1 polymer ?
#
loop_
_entity_poly.entity_id
_entity_poly.type
_entity_poly.pdbx_seq_one_letter_code
_entity_poly.pdbx_strand_id
1 'polypeptide(L)'
;YTLMKPSNKSLVILLDEPETYLHPNLQKQLINDLYTIFKNIDFEIHFIITTHSPFLLSDLGKNNIVFLDRYKKDDLEVTNNIQKIGNCKNISNNIEIQNTFGANIHTLLSHSFFMKDGLMGEFAKEKINQVYNFITDNDTSFIKTKEEAKNIINLIGEPMLRKELQFLYDGKFEVDDIDKQIREYEKAIEKLKSKKKKND
;
A
#
# COMPACT_ATOMS: atom_id res chain seq x y z
N TYR A 1 -35.25 -48.50 23.07
CA TYR A 1 -34.24 -47.45 23.28
C TYR A 1 -34.69 -46.23 22.51
N THR A 2 -35.32 -45.29 23.18
CA THR A 2 -35.63 -43.97 22.64
C THR A 2 -34.32 -43.18 22.64
N LEU A 3 -33.72 -43.03 21.47
CA LEU A 3 -32.61 -42.08 21.28
C LEU A 3 -33.16 -40.69 21.54
N MET A 4 -32.84 -40.12 22.72
CA MET A 4 -33.02 -38.70 22.94
C MET A 4 -32.22 -37.98 21.85
N LYS A 5 -32.89 -37.18 20.99
CA LYS A 5 -32.21 -36.22 20.13
C LYS A 5 -31.36 -35.34 21.05
N PRO A 6 -30.08 -35.18 20.75
CA PRO A 6 -29.23 -34.25 21.54
C PRO A 6 -29.89 -32.87 21.50
N SER A 7 -30.03 -32.25 22.66
CA SER A 7 -30.42 -30.86 22.76
C SER A 7 -29.53 -30.04 21.81
N ASN A 8 -30.10 -29.06 21.09
CA ASN A 8 -29.37 -28.13 20.21
C ASN A 8 -28.12 -27.62 20.95
N LYS A 9 -26.99 -28.27 20.75
CA LYS A 9 -25.72 -27.81 21.27
C LYS A 9 -25.15 -26.83 20.26
N SER A 10 -24.92 -25.64 20.67
CA SER A 10 -24.19 -24.63 19.92
C SER A 10 -22.87 -24.32 20.61
N LEU A 11 -21.83 -24.05 19.83
CA LEU A 11 -20.51 -23.68 20.30
C LEU A 11 -20.11 -22.35 19.68
N VAL A 12 -19.64 -21.41 20.48
CA VAL A 12 -19.03 -20.17 20.02
C VAL A 12 -17.53 -20.26 20.24
N ILE A 13 -16.76 -20.06 19.17
CA ILE A 13 -15.30 -20.08 19.19
C ILE A 13 -14.81 -18.65 18.87
N LEU A 14 -14.04 -18.09 19.78
CA LEU A 14 -13.43 -16.77 19.63
C LEU A 14 -11.96 -16.94 19.24
N LEU A 15 -11.56 -16.36 18.11
CA LEU A 15 -10.19 -16.39 17.62
C LEU A 15 -9.72 -14.95 17.43
N ASP A 16 -8.66 -14.59 18.15
CA ASP A 16 -8.09 -13.25 18.08
C ASP A 16 -6.81 -13.29 17.23
N GLU A 17 -6.86 -12.67 16.05
CA GLU A 17 -5.78 -12.64 15.05
C GLU A 17 -5.07 -13.99 14.83
N PRO A 18 -5.81 -15.09 14.57
CA PRO A 18 -5.21 -16.43 14.50
C PRO A 18 -4.18 -16.58 13.38
N GLU A 19 -4.19 -15.66 12.42
CA GLU A 19 -3.29 -15.66 11.28
C GLU A 19 -1.95 -14.96 11.52
N THR A 20 -1.75 -14.26 12.62
CA THR A 20 -0.61 -13.34 12.86
C THR A 20 0.76 -13.97 12.62
N TYR A 21 0.94 -15.24 12.99
CA TYR A 21 2.20 -15.97 12.81
C TYR A 21 2.21 -16.91 11.61
N LEU A 22 1.15 -16.89 10.78
CA LEU A 22 1.05 -17.78 9.64
C LEU A 22 1.70 -17.16 8.40
N HIS A 23 2.38 -18.00 7.64
CA HIS A 23 2.81 -17.64 6.28
C HIS A 23 1.58 -17.28 5.41
N PRO A 24 1.64 -16.29 4.49
CA PRO A 24 0.49 -15.88 3.66
C PRO A 24 -0.28 -17.02 2.99
N ASN A 25 0.40 -18.07 2.54
CA ASN A 25 -0.27 -19.24 1.98
C ASN A 25 -1.15 -19.98 3.02
N LEU A 26 -0.75 -20.01 4.28
CA LEU A 26 -1.54 -20.63 5.35
C LEU A 26 -2.68 -19.70 5.78
N GLN A 27 -2.48 -18.38 5.79
CA GLN A 27 -3.56 -17.42 6.01
C GLN A 27 -4.69 -17.61 5.01
N LYS A 28 -4.32 -17.78 3.73
CA LYS A 28 -5.26 -18.04 2.62
C LYS A 28 -6.05 -19.34 2.78
N GLN A 29 -5.53 -20.33 3.53
CA GLN A 29 -6.17 -21.63 3.73
C GLN A 29 -6.99 -21.69 5.03
N LEU A 30 -6.80 -20.77 5.95
CA LEU A 30 -7.30 -20.85 7.32
C LEU A 30 -8.81 -21.07 7.42
N ILE A 31 -9.62 -20.32 6.67
CA ILE A 31 -11.09 -20.48 6.67
C ILE A 31 -11.49 -21.84 6.11
N ASN A 32 -10.87 -22.27 5.02
CA ASN A 32 -11.12 -23.57 4.43
C ASN A 32 -10.73 -24.73 5.36
N ASP A 33 -9.62 -24.59 6.09
CA ASP A 33 -9.17 -25.59 7.06
C ASP A 33 -10.14 -25.66 8.25
N LEU A 34 -10.56 -24.52 8.82
CA LEU A 34 -11.59 -24.48 9.84
C LEU A 34 -12.87 -25.14 9.36
N TYR A 35 -13.37 -24.79 8.17
CA TYR A 35 -14.53 -25.42 7.58
C TYR A 35 -14.36 -26.94 7.46
N THR A 36 -13.21 -27.41 6.97
CA THR A 36 -12.94 -28.83 6.76
C THR A 36 -12.89 -29.63 8.06
N ILE A 37 -12.30 -29.04 9.11
CA ILE A 37 -12.22 -29.68 10.44
C ILE A 37 -13.61 -29.81 11.05
N PHE A 38 -14.44 -28.78 10.93
CA PHE A 38 -15.70 -28.69 11.68
C PHE A 38 -16.96 -29.11 10.90
N LYS A 39 -16.90 -29.27 9.56
CA LYS A 39 -18.05 -29.54 8.71
C LYS A 39 -18.84 -30.83 9.04
N ASN A 40 -18.22 -31.80 9.71
CA ASN A 40 -18.81 -33.07 10.07
C ASN A 40 -19.30 -33.15 11.53
N ILE A 41 -19.25 -32.05 12.25
CA ILE A 41 -19.68 -31.98 13.65
C ILE A 41 -21.18 -31.77 13.69
N ASP A 42 -21.88 -32.57 14.48
CA ASP A 42 -23.35 -32.63 14.54
C ASP A 42 -23.93 -31.59 15.53
N PHE A 43 -23.37 -30.35 15.51
CA PHE A 43 -23.92 -29.19 16.26
C PHE A 43 -23.49 -27.88 15.59
N GLU A 44 -24.19 -26.80 15.89
CA GLU A 44 -23.90 -25.49 15.34
C GLU A 44 -22.63 -24.89 15.94
N ILE A 45 -21.73 -24.41 15.09
CA ILE A 45 -20.53 -23.70 15.50
C ILE A 45 -20.54 -22.30 14.92
N HIS A 46 -20.36 -21.33 15.79
CA HIS A 46 -20.23 -19.93 15.43
C HIS A 46 -18.80 -19.45 15.70
N PHE A 47 -18.07 -19.05 14.66
CA PHE A 47 -16.76 -18.46 14.78
C PHE A 47 -16.87 -16.93 14.85
N ILE A 48 -16.20 -16.31 15.82
CA ILE A 48 -15.97 -14.88 15.88
C ILE A 48 -14.47 -14.68 15.78
N ILE A 49 -14.02 -14.07 14.67
CA ILE A 49 -12.59 -13.94 14.35
C ILE A 49 -12.26 -12.46 14.23
N THR A 50 -11.27 -11.99 14.97
CA THR A 50 -10.61 -10.70 14.68
C THR A 50 -9.47 -10.93 13.71
N THR A 51 -9.26 -10.03 12.75
CA THR A 51 -8.21 -10.20 11.75
C THR A 51 -7.79 -8.88 11.11
N HIS A 52 -6.52 -8.81 10.72
CA HIS A 52 -5.95 -7.80 9.83
C HIS A 52 -5.56 -8.38 8.45
N SER A 53 -5.91 -9.65 8.17
CA SER A 53 -5.57 -10.30 6.92
C SER A 53 -6.62 -10.13 5.83
N PRO A 54 -6.26 -9.57 4.67
CA PRO A 54 -7.18 -9.47 3.53
C PRO A 54 -7.54 -10.85 2.95
N PHE A 55 -6.75 -11.88 3.23
CA PHE A 55 -7.03 -13.24 2.76
C PHE A 55 -8.29 -13.79 3.42
N LEU A 56 -8.47 -13.58 4.73
CA LEU A 56 -9.66 -14.03 5.45
C LEU A 56 -10.92 -13.29 4.94
N LEU A 57 -10.80 -12.00 4.64
CA LEU A 57 -11.90 -11.22 4.09
C LEU A 57 -12.36 -11.74 2.72
N SER A 58 -11.41 -12.21 1.89
CA SER A 58 -11.70 -12.77 0.57
C SER A 58 -12.53 -14.06 0.64
N ASP A 59 -12.48 -14.79 1.73
CA ASP A 59 -13.25 -16.03 1.92
C ASP A 59 -14.63 -15.78 2.53
N LEU A 60 -14.97 -14.56 2.91
CA LEU A 60 -16.20 -14.22 3.61
C LEU A 60 -17.05 -13.21 2.83
N GLY A 61 -18.36 -13.41 2.85
CA GLY A 61 -19.30 -12.40 2.34
C GLY A 61 -19.37 -11.18 3.26
N LYS A 62 -19.58 -10.00 2.68
CA LYS A 62 -19.65 -8.70 3.40
C LYS A 62 -20.57 -8.74 4.64
N ASN A 63 -21.68 -9.47 4.55
CA ASN A 63 -22.66 -9.58 5.66
C ASN A 63 -22.12 -10.32 6.89
N ASN A 64 -21.02 -11.05 6.73
CA ASN A 64 -20.34 -11.78 7.82
C ASN A 64 -19.12 -11.00 8.34
N ILE A 65 -18.93 -9.77 7.91
CA ILE A 65 -17.77 -8.94 8.27
C ILE A 65 -18.25 -7.68 8.96
N VAL A 66 -17.62 -7.37 10.10
CA VAL A 66 -17.80 -6.10 10.82
C VAL A 66 -16.51 -5.31 10.68
N PHE A 67 -16.59 -4.15 10.05
CA PHE A 67 -15.46 -3.25 9.91
C PHE A 67 -15.42 -2.26 11.07
N LEU A 68 -14.26 -2.18 11.70
CA LEU A 68 -14.04 -1.35 12.89
C LEU A 68 -12.97 -0.29 12.60
N ASP A 69 -13.21 0.92 13.08
CA ASP A 69 -12.26 2.04 13.11
C ASP A 69 -12.27 2.68 14.50
N ARG A 70 -11.51 3.72 14.70
CA ARG A 70 -11.49 4.51 15.93
C ARG A 70 -12.20 5.84 15.72
N TYR A 71 -12.93 6.29 16.75
CA TYR A 71 -13.46 7.65 16.75
C TYR A 71 -12.31 8.66 16.74
N LYS A 72 -12.39 9.62 15.79
CA LYS A 72 -11.44 10.72 15.59
C LYS A 72 -11.99 12.01 16.20
N LYS A 73 -11.11 13.00 16.39
CA LYS A 73 -11.47 14.28 16.99
C LYS A 73 -12.62 14.99 16.26
N ASP A 74 -12.68 14.83 14.95
CA ASP A 74 -13.62 15.52 14.08
C ASP A 74 -14.92 14.72 13.87
N ASP A 75 -15.08 13.56 14.48
CA ASP A 75 -16.32 12.78 14.42
C ASP A 75 -17.43 13.52 15.23
N LEU A 76 -18.64 13.58 14.67
CA LEU A 76 -19.78 14.27 15.28
C LEU A 76 -20.11 13.74 16.68
N GLU A 77 -20.00 12.43 16.88
CA GLU A 77 -20.26 11.79 18.16
C GLU A 77 -19.21 12.18 19.23
N VAL A 78 -18.00 12.51 18.81
CA VAL A 78 -16.94 13.01 19.70
C VAL A 78 -17.15 14.49 20.02
N THR A 79 -17.44 15.30 18.99
CA THR A 79 -17.70 16.75 19.18
C THR A 79 -18.92 17.00 20.05
N ASN A 80 -19.92 16.10 20.00
CA ASN A 80 -21.14 16.16 20.82
C ASN A 80 -20.99 15.45 22.19
N ASN A 81 -19.79 15.03 22.57
CA ASN A 81 -19.50 14.32 23.82
C ASN A 81 -20.27 12.99 24.02
N ILE A 82 -20.73 12.36 22.94
CA ILE A 82 -21.41 11.05 22.98
C ILE A 82 -20.38 9.94 23.04
N GLN A 83 -19.25 10.12 22.33
CA GLN A 83 -18.14 9.17 22.30
C GLN A 83 -16.81 9.86 22.65
N LYS A 84 -15.80 9.05 22.98
CA LYS A 84 -14.43 9.53 23.23
C LYS A 84 -13.53 9.21 22.05
N ILE A 85 -12.53 10.06 21.82
CA ILE A 85 -11.46 9.79 20.85
C ILE A 85 -10.83 8.44 21.16
N GLY A 86 -10.66 7.60 20.12
CA GLY A 86 -10.04 6.30 20.26
C GLY A 86 -10.98 5.14 20.61
N ASN A 87 -12.25 5.42 21.00
CA ASN A 87 -13.26 4.37 21.14
C ASN A 87 -13.50 3.66 19.80
N CYS A 88 -13.93 2.41 19.86
CA CYS A 88 -14.25 1.60 18.69
C CYS A 88 -15.52 2.11 18.00
N LYS A 89 -15.45 2.25 16.65
CA LYS A 89 -16.53 2.70 15.78
C LYS A 89 -16.82 1.63 14.73
N ASN A 90 -18.06 1.15 14.66
CA ASN A 90 -18.49 0.29 13.56
C ASN A 90 -18.76 1.15 12.31
N ILE A 91 -18.04 0.85 11.24
CA ILE A 91 -18.10 1.59 9.97
C ILE A 91 -18.57 0.74 8.79
N SER A 92 -19.10 -0.46 9.05
CA SER A 92 -19.51 -1.41 8.00
C SER A 92 -20.47 -0.82 6.98
N ASN A 93 -21.31 0.14 7.40
CA ASN A 93 -22.26 0.83 6.51
C ASN A 93 -21.62 1.92 5.66
N ASN A 94 -20.41 2.38 6.01
CA ASN A 94 -19.72 3.50 5.35
C ASN A 94 -18.67 3.05 4.35
N ILE A 95 -18.49 1.72 4.19
CA ILE A 95 -17.51 1.14 3.28
C ILE A 95 -18.14 0.91 1.91
N GLU A 96 -17.51 1.46 0.89
CA GLU A 96 -17.98 1.39 -0.51
C GLU A 96 -17.85 0.01 -1.14
N ILE A 97 -17.17 -0.96 -0.50
CA ILE A 97 -17.03 -2.31 -1.03
C ILE A 97 -18.40 -2.98 -1.06
N GLN A 98 -18.82 -3.36 -2.25
CA GLN A 98 -20.09 -4.08 -2.44
C GLN A 98 -19.97 -5.55 -2.05
N ASN A 99 -18.89 -6.23 -2.46
CA ASN A 99 -18.66 -7.65 -2.23
C ASN A 99 -17.22 -7.94 -1.82
N THR A 100 -17.03 -8.77 -0.80
CA THR A 100 -15.72 -9.22 -0.32
C THR A 100 -15.38 -10.63 -0.78
N PHE A 101 -16.37 -11.51 -0.93
CA PHE A 101 -16.18 -12.90 -1.30
C PHE A 101 -15.56 -13.05 -2.69
N GLY A 102 -14.40 -13.69 -2.76
CA GLY A 102 -13.60 -13.84 -3.99
C GLY A 102 -12.96 -12.56 -4.51
N ALA A 103 -12.99 -11.47 -3.75
CA ALA A 103 -12.39 -10.21 -4.15
C ALA A 103 -10.85 -10.29 -4.15
N ASN A 104 -10.22 -9.53 -5.05
CA ASN A 104 -8.77 -9.43 -5.11
C ASN A 104 -8.21 -8.73 -3.86
N ILE A 105 -7.09 -9.24 -3.35
CA ILE A 105 -6.44 -8.73 -2.13
C ILE A 105 -6.09 -7.25 -2.25
N HIS A 106 -5.61 -6.79 -3.40
CA HIS A 106 -5.29 -5.37 -3.62
C HIS A 106 -6.54 -4.48 -3.48
N THR A 107 -7.68 -4.94 -3.99
CA THR A 107 -8.96 -4.24 -3.83
C THR A 107 -9.38 -4.20 -2.37
N LEU A 108 -9.24 -5.31 -1.65
CA LEU A 108 -9.57 -5.38 -0.23
C LEU A 108 -8.66 -4.48 0.61
N LEU A 109 -7.35 -4.47 0.36
CA LEU A 109 -6.40 -3.61 1.07
C LEU A 109 -6.71 -2.12 0.86
N SER A 110 -6.94 -1.71 -0.38
CA SER A 110 -7.18 -0.29 -0.68
C SER A 110 -8.51 0.23 -0.13
N HIS A 111 -9.55 -0.60 -0.08
CA HIS A 111 -10.89 -0.18 0.33
C HIS A 111 -11.27 -0.60 1.76
N SER A 112 -10.90 -1.82 2.20
CA SER A 112 -11.32 -2.36 3.50
C SER A 112 -10.41 -1.98 4.64
N PHE A 113 -9.11 -1.83 4.38
CA PHE A 113 -8.11 -1.52 5.41
C PHE A 113 -7.75 -0.03 5.45
N PHE A 114 -8.51 0.82 4.76
CA PHE A 114 -8.33 2.28 4.79
C PHE A 114 -6.94 2.77 4.40
N MET A 115 -6.25 2.03 3.53
CA MET A 115 -4.96 2.44 3.00
C MET A 115 -5.16 3.53 1.93
N LYS A 116 -5.64 4.70 2.38
CA LYS A 116 -6.01 5.85 1.53
C LYS A 116 -4.84 6.41 0.74
N ASP A 117 -3.63 6.22 1.26
CA ASP A 117 -2.39 6.75 0.68
C ASP A 117 -1.69 5.77 -0.26
N GLY A 118 -2.39 4.71 -0.67
CA GLY A 118 -1.88 3.66 -1.56
C GLY A 118 -1.21 2.50 -0.82
N LEU A 119 -0.69 1.54 -1.60
CA LEU A 119 -0.12 0.28 -1.07
C LEU A 119 1.42 0.30 -1.05
N MET A 120 2.03 1.46 -1.28
CA MET A 120 3.48 1.64 -1.22
C MET A 120 3.92 1.93 0.22
N GLY A 121 5.06 1.39 0.63
CA GLY A 121 5.64 1.70 1.93
C GLY A 121 6.00 3.19 2.04
N GLU A 122 5.71 3.83 3.17
CA GLU A 122 5.88 5.28 3.37
C GLU A 122 7.32 5.75 3.14
N PHE A 123 8.32 4.98 3.54
CA PHE A 123 9.73 5.32 3.28
C PHE A 123 10.06 5.38 1.78
N ALA A 124 9.56 4.40 1.00
CA ALA A 124 9.76 4.37 -0.45
C ALA A 124 9.03 5.55 -1.11
N LYS A 125 7.80 5.82 -0.71
CA LYS A 125 6.98 6.94 -1.16
C LYS A 125 7.68 8.28 -0.90
N GLU A 126 8.21 8.47 0.30
CA GLU A 126 8.94 9.68 0.66
C GLU A 126 10.21 9.85 -0.19
N LYS A 127 11.00 8.78 -0.37
CA LYS A 127 12.21 8.82 -1.22
C LYS A 127 11.90 9.14 -2.67
N ILE A 128 10.83 8.59 -3.21
CA ILE A 128 10.35 8.86 -4.57
C ILE A 128 9.94 10.33 -4.71
N ASN A 129 9.20 10.87 -3.74
CA ASN A 129 8.81 12.28 -3.73
C ASN A 129 10.03 13.21 -3.63
N GLN A 130 11.04 12.86 -2.84
CA GLN A 130 12.30 13.61 -2.76
C GLN A 130 13.01 13.65 -4.13
N VAL A 131 13.05 12.53 -4.85
CA VAL A 131 13.61 12.49 -6.21
C VAL A 131 12.77 13.32 -7.17
N TYR A 132 11.46 13.22 -7.12
CA TYR A 132 10.56 14.04 -7.93
C TYR A 132 10.81 15.53 -7.71
N ASN A 133 10.84 16.01 -6.46
CA ASN A 133 11.08 17.41 -6.12
C ASN A 133 12.49 17.87 -6.53
N PHE A 134 13.49 17.00 -6.43
CA PHE A 134 14.84 17.30 -6.93
C PHE A 134 14.84 17.51 -8.44
N ILE A 135 14.08 16.73 -9.19
CA ILE A 135 13.98 16.87 -10.63
C ILE A 135 13.15 18.10 -11.00
N THR A 136 11.96 18.30 -10.43
CA THR A 136 11.01 19.34 -10.84
C THR A 136 11.34 20.71 -10.24
N ASP A 137 11.60 20.75 -8.94
CA ASP A 137 11.68 21.98 -8.16
C ASP A 137 13.12 22.38 -7.81
N ASN A 138 14.13 21.62 -8.26
CA ASN A 138 15.54 21.79 -7.87
C ASN A 138 15.77 21.70 -6.36
N ASP A 139 14.91 20.97 -5.64
CA ASP A 139 15.06 20.80 -4.20
C ASP A 139 16.25 19.89 -3.87
N THR A 140 17.31 20.47 -3.36
CA THR A 140 18.53 19.76 -2.95
C THR A 140 18.58 19.46 -1.45
N SER A 141 17.46 19.59 -0.73
CA SER A 141 17.42 19.38 0.72
C SER A 141 17.79 17.94 1.11
N PHE A 142 17.30 16.96 0.36
CA PHE A 142 17.47 15.53 0.64
C PHE A 142 18.34 14.81 -0.39
N ILE A 143 18.14 15.09 -1.68
CA ILE A 143 18.92 14.53 -2.79
C ILE A 143 19.94 15.59 -3.23
N LYS A 144 21.21 15.23 -3.21
CA LYS A 144 22.30 16.20 -3.47
C LYS A 144 22.86 16.11 -4.88
N THR A 145 22.81 14.95 -5.51
CA THR A 145 23.45 14.70 -6.80
C THR A 145 22.53 14.01 -7.79
N LYS A 146 22.82 14.20 -9.09
CA LYS A 146 22.15 13.51 -10.18
C LYS A 146 22.28 11.98 -10.03
N GLU A 147 23.46 11.51 -9.66
CA GLU A 147 23.77 10.09 -9.49
C GLU A 147 22.92 9.47 -8.36
N GLU A 148 22.75 10.19 -7.25
CA GLU A 148 21.89 9.74 -6.14
C GLU A 148 20.44 9.61 -6.60
N ALA A 149 19.90 10.60 -7.31
CA ALA A 149 18.57 10.56 -7.88
C ALA A 149 18.39 9.36 -8.84
N LYS A 150 19.36 9.16 -9.75
CA LYS A 150 19.34 8.06 -10.71
C LYS A 150 19.39 6.68 -10.03
N ASN A 151 20.17 6.54 -8.98
CA ASN A 151 20.25 5.31 -8.20
C ASN A 151 18.91 4.97 -7.55
N ILE A 152 18.20 5.97 -6.98
CA ILE A 152 16.89 5.75 -6.39
C ILE A 152 15.86 5.38 -7.47
N ILE A 153 15.86 6.06 -8.64
CA ILE A 153 14.98 5.71 -9.77
C ILE A 153 15.15 4.24 -10.17
N ASN A 154 16.39 3.77 -10.25
CA ASN A 154 16.69 2.37 -10.62
C ASN A 154 16.19 1.36 -9.58
N LEU A 155 16.01 1.75 -8.31
CA LEU A 155 15.48 0.89 -7.25
C LEU A 155 13.95 0.78 -7.26
N ILE A 156 13.24 1.66 -7.99
CA ILE A 156 11.78 1.66 -8.01
C ILE A 156 11.26 0.38 -8.66
N GLY A 157 10.50 -0.40 -7.88
CA GLY A 157 9.92 -1.67 -8.33
C GLY A 157 8.73 -1.51 -9.27
N GLU A 158 7.98 -0.39 -9.16
CA GLU A 158 6.80 -0.13 -10.00
C GLU A 158 7.23 0.36 -11.39
N PRO A 159 6.96 -0.41 -12.48
CA PRO A 159 7.53 -0.11 -13.80
C PRO A 159 7.04 1.20 -14.40
N MET A 160 5.77 1.57 -14.19
CA MET A 160 5.22 2.82 -14.74
C MET A 160 5.84 4.02 -14.04
N LEU A 161 5.88 4.02 -12.73
CA LEU A 161 6.45 5.09 -11.93
C LEU A 161 7.94 5.28 -12.22
N ARG A 162 8.68 4.18 -12.33
CA ARG A 162 10.11 4.23 -12.70
C ARG A 162 10.32 4.86 -14.08
N LYS A 163 9.51 4.48 -15.09
CA LYS A 163 9.61 5.06 -16.44
C LYS A 163 9.29 6.55 -16.44
N GLU A 164 8.27 6.96 -15.71
CA GLU A 164 7.88 8.37 -15.63
C GLU A 164 8.98 9.23 -15.00
N LEU A 165 9.54 8.79 -13.88
CA LEU A 165 10.65 9.50 -13.23
C LEU A 165 11.93 9.48 -14.07
N GLN A 166 12.22 8.37 -14.76
CA GLN A 166 13.34 8.31 -15.69
C GLN A 166 13.16 9.31 -16.83
N PHE A 167 11.97 9.39 -17.42
CA PHE A 167 11.67 10.36 -18.47
C PHE A 167 11.87 11.81 -18.02
N LEU A 168 11.39 12.15 -16.81
CA LEU A 168 11.60 13.48 -16.23
C LEU A 168 13.08 13.76 -15.95
N TYR A 169 13.81 12.76 -15.46
CA TYR A 169 15.24 12.86 -15.20
C TYR A 169 16.03 13.09 -16.49
N ASP A 170 15.79 12.30 -17.52
CA ASP A 170 16.48 12.39 -18.81
C ASP A 170 16.16 13.74 -19.47
N GLY A 171 14.89 14.16 -19.48
CA GLY A 171 14.46 15.46 -20.01
C GLY A 171 15.15 16.66 -19.37
N LYS A 172 15.47 16.56 -18.07
CA LYS A 172 16.15 17.64 -17.37
C LYS A 172 17.68 17.60 -17.51
N PHE A 173 18.28 16.44 -17.29
CA PHE A 173 19.72 16.34 -17.08
C PHE A 173 20.49 15.90 -18.33
N GLU A 174 19.90 15.16 -19.25
CA GLU A 174 20.55 14.82 -20.51
C GLU A 174 20.63 16.02 -21.44
N VAL A 175 19.61 16.86 -21.47
CA VAL A 175 19.64 18.12 -22.24
C VAL A 175 20.70 19.06 -21.68
N ASP A 176 20.76 19.22 -20.36
CA ASP A 176 21.81 20.05 -19.71
C ASP A 176 23.22 19.55 -20.01
N ASP A 177 23.45 18.25 -20.04
CA ASP A 177 24.76 17.66 -20.31
C ASP A 177 25.17 17.82 -21.77
N ILE A 178 24.21 17.73 -22.71
CA ILE A 178 24.44 18.02 -24.13
C ILE A 178 24.79 19.50 -24.33
N ASP A 179 24.02 20.41 -23.76
CA ASP A 179 24.28 21.85 -23.83
C ASP A 179 25.63 22.22 -23.24
N LYS A 180 26.07 21.56 -22.17
CA LYS A 180 27.38 21.73 -21.59
C LYS A 180 28.47 21.25 -22.53
N GLN A 181 28.34 20.11 -23.17
CA GLN A 181 29.28 19.61 -24.17
C GLN A 181 29.37 20.54 -25.37
N ILE A 182 28.25 21.04 -25.87
CA ILE A 182 28.21 22.01 -26.97
C ILE A 182 29.04 23.24 -26.61
N ARG A 183 28.83 23.84 -25.42
CA ARG A 183 29.61 25.01 -24.95
C ARG A 183 31.11 24.73 -24.79
N GLU A 184 31.48 23.52 -24.36
CA GLU A 184 32.88 23.12 -24.27
C GLU A 184 33.52 22.97 -25.65
N TYR A 185 32.83 22.40 -26.63
CA TYR A 185 33.31 22.33 -28.01
C TYR A 185 33.39 23.70 -28.65
N GLU A 186 32.46 24.60 -28.45
CA GLU A 186 32.49 25.97 -28.96
C GLU A 186 33.72 26.73 -28.43
N LYS A 187 34.00 26.64 -27.13
CA LYS A 187 35.21 27.22 -26.52
C LYS A 187 36.49 26.63 -27.08
N ALA A 188 36.54 25.34 -27.34
CA ALA A 188 37.70 24.69 -27.96
C ALA A 188 37.92 25.17 -29.39
N ILE A 189 36.86 25.33 -30.17
CA ILE A 189 36.90 25.87 -31.54
C ILE A 189 37.40 27.33 -31.57
N GLU A 190 36.91 28.16 -30.62
CA GLU A 190 37.40 29.54 -30.51
C GLU A 190 38.90 29.62 -30.22
N LYS A 191 39.38 28.77 -29.26
CA LYS A 191 40.81 28.68 -28.97
C LYS A 191 41.64 28.25 -30.18
N LEU A 192 41.19 27.35 -30.98
CA LEU A 192 41.88 26.90 -32.20
C LEU A 192 41.89 27.99 -33.25
N LYS A 193 40.78 28.70 -33.47
CA LYS A 193 40.69 29.83 -34.39
C LYS A 193 41.63 31.00 -34.01
N SER A 194 41.76 31.28 -32.69
CA SER A 194 42.66 32.32 -32.20
C SER A 194 44.14 31.95 -32.37
N LYS A 195 44.50 30.67 -32.24
CA LYS A 195 45.86 30.16 -32.50
C LYS A 195 46.19 30.22 -34.00
N LYS A 196 45.24 29.91 -34.87
CA LYS A 196 45.44 30.01 -36.34
C LYS A 196 45.70 31.45 -36.80
N LYS A 197 44.95 32.45 -36.26
CA LYS A 197 45.16 33.86 -36.53
C LYS A 197 46.51 34.46 -35.99
N LYS A 198 47.21 33.75 -35.13
CA LYS A 198 48.53 34.17 -34.61
C LYS A 198 49.69 33.57 -35.42
N ASN A 199 49.43 32.62 -36.28
CA ASN A 199 50.42 31.92 -37.12
C ASN A 199 50.36 32.33 -38.61
N ASP A 200 49.40 33.18 -38.95
CA ASP A 200 49.31 33.93 -40.23
C ASP A 200 49.80 35.39 -39.97
#